data_4015601ee858f1fa8d83779eee72434f
#
_entry.id   4015601ee858f1fa8d83779eee72434f
#
_cell.length_a   1.000
_cell.length_b   1.000
_cell.length_c   1.000
_cell.angle_alpha   90.00
_cell.angle_beta   90.00
_cell.angle_gamma   90.00
#
_symmetry.space_group_name_H-M   'P 1'
#
loop_
_entity.id
_entity.type
_entity.pdbx_description
1 polymer ?
#
loop_
_entity_poly.entity_id
_entity_poly.type
_entity_poly.pdbx_seq_one_letter_code
_entity_poly.pdbx_strand_id
1 'polypeptide(L)'
;MPLTTVIWDWNGTLADDVRVALQSVNDILARRGREPITLEQYYSYMDTPIRRFYENLFHPLPDDLFDTLMLEFNQGYRRHMTSTGLMEGAKEALEAFRRAGLTQIIVSASHTGELSHFSHLFGVEGYFRWILGAEDFQAAGKVERACRFLQEQGIAPEECAVIGDTLHDREMAKAIGCPVCLLDRGHQSRAQLESAGEPVFHHLKDAASWILKRAAP
;
A
#
# COMPACT_ATOMS: atom_id res chain seq x y z
N MET A 1 -19.41 9.01 -14.95
CA MET A 1 -18.74 10.35 -14.89
C MET A 1 -17.25 10.15 -15.11
N PRO A 2 -16.49 11.13 -15.62
CA PRO A 2 -15.04 11.01 -15.73
C PRO A 2 -14.42 10.94 -14.34
N LEU A 3 -13.30 10.21 -14.21
CA LEU A 3 -12.56 10.15 -12.95
C LEU A 3 -11.95 11.51 -12.63
N THR A 4 -12.05 11.93 -11.39
CA THR A 4 -11.47 13.19 -10.86
C THR A 4 -10.49 12.95 -9.73
N THR A 5 -10.52 11.76 -9.13
CA THR A 5 -9.76 11.43 -7.92
C THR A 5 -9.04 10.09 -8.04
N VAL A 6 -7.75 10.06 -7.73
CA VAL A 6 -6.94 8.85 -7.63
C VAL A 6 -6.57 8.60 -6.17
N ILE A 7 -6.87 7.41 -5.70
CA ILE A 7 -6.53 6.92 -4.37
C ILE A 7 -5.34 5.97 -4.51
N TRP A 8 -4.22 6.36 -3.90
CA TRP A 8 -2.99 5.60 -3.90
C TRP A 8 -2.83 4.79 -2.62
N ASP A 9 -2.48 3.54 -2.74
CA ASP A 9 -1.75 2.90 -1.67
C ASP A 9 -0.30 3.40 -1.63
N TRP A 10 0.39 3.16 -0.50
CA TRP A 10 1.76 3.60 -0.31
C TRP A 10 2.77 2.47 -0.45
N ASN A 11 2.69 1.46 0.43
CA ASN A 11 3.66 0.36 0.52
C ASN A 11 3.53 -0.57 -0.70
N GLY A 12 4.64 -0.87 -1.37
CA GLY A 12 4.60 -1.72 -2.58
C GLY A 12 3.97 -1.06 -3.81
N THR A 13 3.40 0.13 -3.66
CA THR A 13 2.73 0.87 -4.74
C THR A 13 3.52 2.12 -5.14
N LEU A 14 3.62 3.11 -4.25
CA LEU A 14 4.46 4.30 -4.45
C LEU A 14 5.85 4.12 -3.86
N ALA A 15 5.98 3.45 -2.72
CA ALA A 15 7.25 3.10 -2.10
C ALA A 15 7.74 1.73 -2.61
N ASP A 16 9.01 1.64 -3.00
CA ASP A 16 9.66 0.38 -3.38
C ASP A 16 10.25 -0.29 -2.12
N ASP A 17 9.36 -0.85 -1.29
CA ASP A 17 9.68 -1.26 0.07
C ASP A 17 9.57 -2.76 0.36
N VAL A 18 9.25 -3.60 -0.62
CA VAL A 18 9.12 -5.05 -0.41
C VAL A 18 10.38 -5.66 0.20
N ARG A 19 11.56 -5.26 -0.29
CA ARG A 19 12.83 -5.74 0.25
C ARG A 19 13.12 -5.21 1.65
N VAL A 20 12.67 -3.99 1.94
CA VAL A 20 12.74 -3.37 3.27
C VAL A 20 11.87 -4.15 4.26
N ALA A 21 10.65 -4.48 3.87
CA ALA A 21 9.73 -5.26 4.69
C ALA A 21 10.27 -6.67 4.96
N LEU A 22 10.75 -7.37 3.92
CA LEU A 22 11.38 -8.69 4.05
C LEU A 22 12.60 -8.64 4.98
N GLN A 23 13.49 -7.65 4.83
CA GLN A 23 14.64 -7.49 5.69
C GLN A 23 14.22 -7.26 7.16
N SER A 24 13.20 -6.44 7.38
CA SER A 24 12.68 -6.17 8.73
C SER A 24 12.12 -7.43 9.40
N VAL A 25 11.43 -8.28 8.64
CA VAL A 25 10.96 -9.58 9.11
C VAL A 25 12.15 -10.51 9.41
N ASN A 26 13.14 -10.57 8.53
CA ASN A 26 14.33 -11.42 8.70
C ASN A 26 15.17 -10.96 9.90
N ASP A 27 15.25 -9.67 10.19
CA ASP A 27 15.90 -9.17 11.41
C ASP A 27 15.17 -9.65 12.68
N ILE A 28 13.83 -9.72 12.64
CA ILE A 28 13.01 -10.27 13.73
C ILE A 28 13.29 -11.76 13.94
N LEU A 29 13.36 -12.53 12.87
CA LEU A 29 13.66 -13.95 12.88
C LEU A 29 15.07 -14.21 13.42
N ALA A 30 16.07 -13.48 12.93
CA ALA A 30 17.46 -13.59 13.35
C ALA A 30 17.65 -13.32 14.86
N ARG A 31 16.97 -12.30 15.41
CA ARG A 31 16.99 -12.02 16.86
C ARG A 31 16.43 -13.16 17.72
N ARG A 32 15.64 -14.04 17.12
CA ARG A 32 15.03 -15.22 17.76
C ARG A 32 15.71 -16.54 17.38
N GLY A 33 16.89 -16.47 16.71
CA GLY A 33 17.65 -17.65 16.28
C GLY A 33 16.92 -18.50 15.23
N ARG A 34 16.03 -17.89 14.45
CA ARG A 34 15.28 -18.55 13.37
C ARG A 34 15.92 -18.23 12.02
N GLU A 35 15.78 -19.17 11.08
CA GLU A 35 16.23 -18.99 9.70
C GLU A 35 15.46 -17.88 9.00
N PRO A 36 16.12 -17.11 8.13
CA PRO A 36 15.46 -16.09 7.32
C PRO A 36 14.51 -16.72 6.31
N ILE A 37 13.44 -16.01 5.98
CA ILE A 37 12.56 -16.40 4.88
C ILE A 37 13.01 -15.77 3.56
N THR A 38 12.72 -16.48 2.47
CA THR A 38 12.92 -15.98 1.10
C THR A 38 11.80 -15.04 0.68
N LEU A 39 11.99 -14.30 -0.43
CA LEU A 39 10.94 -13.46 -1.00
C LEU A 39 9.71 -14.29 -1.44
N GLU A 40 9.92 -15.51 -1.94
CA GLU A 40 8.84 -16.42 -2.32
C GLU A 40 8.00 -16.83 -1.11
N GLN A 41 8.65 -17.17 0.01
CA GLN A 41 7.97 -17.45 1.27
C GLN A 41 7.25 -16.25 1.82
N TYR A 42 7.87 -15.04 1.73
CA TYR A 42 7.21 -13.79 2.10
C TYR A 42 5.90 -13.60 1.36
N TYR A 43 5.90 -13.74 0.02
CA TYR A 43 4.68 -13.65 -0.77
C TYR A 43 3.66 -14.73 -0.43
N SER A 44 4.09 -15.97 -0.18
CA SER A 44 3.19 -17.07 0.17
C SER A 44 2.51 -16.89 1.53
N TYR A 45 3.13 -16.15 2.45
CA TYR A 45 2.59 -15.86 3.78
C TYR A 45 1.77 -14.57 3.85
N MET A 46 1.92 -13.69 2.83
CA MET A 46 1.24 -12.38 2.82
C MET A 46 -0.27 -12.55 2.74
N ASP A 47 -0.96 -12.13 3.80
CA ASP A 47 -2.41 -12.22 3.96
C ASP A 47 -2.94 -11.03 4.78
N THR A 48 -4.24 -10.84 4.75
CA THR A 48 -4.96 -9.81 5.50
C THR A 48 -5.97 -10.48 6.44
N PRO A 49 -6.01 -10.13 7.73
CA PRO A 49 -5.15 -9.13 8.41
C PRO A 49 -3.71 -9.60 8.55
N ILE A 50 -2.78 -8.66 8.70
CA ILE A 50 -1.32 -8.91 8.79
C ILE A 50 -0.94 -9.91 9.89
N ARG A 51 -1.78 -10.10 10.89
CA ARG A 51 -1.60 -11.13 11.92
C ARG A 51 -1.42 -12.52 11.32
N ARG A 52 -2.14 -12.85 10.24
CA ARG A 52 -2.04 -14.15 9.54
C ARG A 52 -0.65 -14.40 8.96
N PHE A 53 0.00 -13.34 8.45
CA PHE A 53 1.39 -13.43 8.03
C PHE A 53 2.30 -13.87 9.19
N TYR A 54 2.14 -13.27 10.36
CA TYR A 54 2.96 -13.62 11.53
C TYR A 54 2.60 -14.98 12.13
N GLU A 55 1.36 -15.44 11.99
CA GLU A 55 0.95 -16.80 12.41
C GLU A 55 1.65 -17.90 11.60
N ASN A 56 2.01 -17.63 10.33
CA ASN A 56 2.84 -18.56 9.54
C ASN A 56 4.29 -18.63 10.05
N LEU A 57 4.77 -17.58 10.68
CA LEU A 57 6.14 -17.50 11.19
C LEU A 57 6.23 -17.92 12.67
N PHE A 58 5.20 -17.65 13.46
CA PHE A 58 5.19 -17.86 14.90
C PHE A 58 3.90 -18.56 15.33
N HIS A 59 4.00 -19.82 15.72
CA HIS A 59 2.84 -20.58 16.16
C HIS A 59 3.18 -21.34 17.48
N PRO A 60 2.43 -21.10 18.56
CA PRO A 60 1.32 -20.15 18.72
C PRO A 60 1.77 -18.68 18.70
N LEU A 61 0.85 -17.77 18.33
CA LEU A 61 1.08 -16.32 18.31
C LEU A 61 0.11 -15.63 19.30
N PRO A 62 0.48 -15.54 20.60
CA PRO A 62 -0.29 -14.77 21.57
C PRO A 62 -0.23 -13.26 21.27
N ASP A 63 -1.19 -12.50 21.82
CA ASP A 63 -1.37 -11.06 21.49
C ASP A 63 -0.16 -10.23 21.90
N ASP A 64 0.42 -10.47 23.08
CA ASP A 64 1.60 -9.77 23.57
C ASP A 64 2.84 -9.99 22.68
N LEU A 65 3.00 -11.20 22.14
CA LEU A 65 4.05 -11.47 21.16
C LEU A 65 3.76 -10.75 19.85
N PHE A 66 2.51 -10.77 19.36
CA PHE A 66 2.16 -10.07 18.13
C PHE A 66 2.42 -8.56 18.24
N ASP A 67 2.02 -7.93 19.33
CA ASP A 67 2.28 -6.50 19.58
C ASP A 67 3.79 -6.20 19.60
N THR A 68 4.59 -7.07 20.23
CA THR A 68 6.05 -6.95 20.23
C THR A 68 6.63 -7.05 18.81
N LEU A 69 6.14 -8.03 18.00
CA LEU A 69 6.59 -8.21 16.62
C LEU A 69 6.25 -7.00 15.75
N MET A 70 5.06 -6.42 15.92
CA MET A 70 4.65 -5.22 15.20
C MET A 70 5.53 -4.02 15.55
N LEU A 71 5.86 -3.83 16.83
CA LEU A 71 6.78 -2.78 17.26
C LEU A 71 8.19 -2.97 16.66
N GLU A 72 8.71 -4.19 16.72
CA GLU A 72 10.04 -4.52 16.16
C GLU A 72 10.07 -4.36 14.64
N PHE A 73 8.99 -4.76 13.95
CA PHE A 73 8.85 -4.56 12.51
C PHE A 73 8.90 -3.08 12.16
N ASN A 74 8.08 -2.25 12.80
CA ASN A 74 8.05 -0.81 12.51
C ASN A 74 9.41 -0.14 12.77
N GLN A 75 10.13 -0.53 13.84
CA GLN A 75 11.48 -0.05 14.10
C GLN A 75 12.50 -0.48 13.04
N GLY A 76 12.44 -1.73 12.59
CA GLY A 76 13.28 -2.26 11.51
C GLY A 76 12.97 -1.60 10.19
N TYR A 77 11.69 -1.55 9.83
CA TYR A 77 11.19 -0.93 8.61
C TYR A 77 11.65 0.53 8.50
N ARG A 78 11.46 1.34 9.54
CA ARG A 78 11.89 2.74 9.55
C ARG A 78 13.40 2.89 9.32
N ARG A 79 14.23 2.00 9.90
CA ARG A 79 15.69 2.03 9.67
C ARG A 79 16.05 1.70 8.22
N HIS A 80 15.43 0.67 7.67
CA HIS A 80 15.74 0.19 6.32
C HIS A 80 15.14 1.06 5.23
N MET A 81 14.02 1.74 5.51
CA MET A 81 13.31 2.58 4.55
C MET A 81 14.15 3.74 4.00
N THR A 82 15.18 4.19 4.76
CA THR A 82 16.12 5.21 4.31
C THR A 82 17.06 4.74 3.19
N SER A 83 17.15 3.43 2.95
CA SER A 83 18.00 2.82 1.91
C SER A 83 17.24 2.52 0.61
N THR A 84 15.96 2.84 0.55
CA THR A 84 15.12 2.67 -0.63
C THR A 84 14.54 4.00 -1.08
N GLY A 85 13.56 3.97 -1.99
CA GLY A 85 12.94 5.15 -2.56
C GLY A 85 11.56 4.86 -3.10
N LEU A 86 11.19 5.63 -4.11
CA LEU A 86 9.92 5.44 -4.80
C LEU A 86 10.01 4.28 -5.80
N MET A 87 8.88 3.64 -6.03
CA MET A 87 8.69 2.70 -7.13
C MET A 87 9.04 3.40 -8.46
N GLU A 88 9.68 2.64 -9.35
CA GLU A 88 10.02 3.13 -10.69
C GLU A 88 8.78 3.66 -11.43
N GLY A 89 8.88 4.90 -11.93
CA GLY A 89 7.77 5.58 -12.61
C GLY A 89 6.76 6.26 -11.70
N ALA A 90 6.96 6.25 -10.36
CA ALA A 90 6.01 6.86 -9.42
C ALA A 90 5.90 8.38 -9.61
N LYS A 91 7.03 9.10 -9.69
CA LYS A 91 7.00 10.56 -9.90
C LYS A 91 6.36 10.94 -11.23
N GLU A 92 6.63 10.18 -12.28
CA GLU A 92 6.06 10.38 -13.60
C GLU A 92 4.54 10.17 -13.60
N ALA A 93 4.04 9.15 -12.90
CA ALA A 93 2.62 8.88 -12.76
C ALA A 93 1.92 9.99 -11.95
N LEU A 94 2.49 10.38 -10.80
CA LEU A 94 1.99 11.47 -9.96
C LEU A 94 1.90 12.79 -10.75
N GLU A 95 2.94 13.10 -11.52
CA GLU A 95 2.97 14.30 -12.36
C GLU A 95 1.96 14.24 -13.52
N ALA A 96 1.78 13.07 -14.14
CA ALA A 96 0.79 12.89 -15.20
C ALA A 96 -0.63 13.13 -14.67
N PHE A 97 -0.97 12.62 -13.49
CA PHE A 97 -2.26 12.87 -12.86
C PHE A 97 -2.45 14.34 -12.46
N ARG A 98 -1.41 14.98 -11.92
CA ARG A 98 -1.45 16.43 -11.61
C ARG A 98 -1.72 17.25 -12.86
N ARG A 99 -1.05 16.96 -13.99
CA ARG A 99 -1.28 17.65 -15.28
C ARG A 99 -2.68 17.42 -15.84
N ALA A 100 -3.25 16.25 -15.58
CA ALA A 100 -4.62 15.93 -15.95
C ALA A 100 -5.68 16.57 -15.02
N GLY A 101 -5.26 17.29 -13.98
CA GLY A 101 -6.15 17.93 -13.01
C GLY A 101 -6.79 16.96 -12.01
N LEU A 102 -6.26 15.76 -11.88
CA LEU A 102 -6.79 14.77 -10.93
C LEU A 102 -6.34 15.09 -9.51
N THR A 103 -7.27 15.02 -8.57
CA THR A 103 -6.98 15.02 -7.14
C THR A 103 -6.32 13.71 -6.75
N GLN A 104 -5.24 13.75 -5.96
CA GLN A 104 -4.51 12.58 -5.51
C GLN A 104 -4.56 12.48 -3.99
N ILE A 105 -4.85 11.27 -3.49
CA ILE A 105 -5.01 10.96 -2.07
C ILE A 105 -4.18 9.71 -1.77
N ILE A 106 -3.41 9.71 -0.67
CA ILE A 106 -2.84 8.46 -0.11
C ILE A 106 -3.82 7.90 0.91
N VAL A 107 -4.11 6.60 0.81
CA VAL A 107 -4.79 5.82 1.85
C VAL A 107 -3.96 4.57 2.13
N SER A 108 -3.35 4.50 3.30
CA SER A 108 -2.43 3.42 3.65
C SER A 108 -2.74 2.82 5.03
N ALA A 109 -2.33 1.57 5.23
CA ALA A 109 -2.30 0.92 6.53
C ALA A 109 -1.15 1.41 7.43
N SER A 110 -0.15 2.10 6.85
CA SER A 110 0.96 2.69 7.60
C SER A 110 0.50 3.84 8.50
N HIS A 111 1.22 4.04 9.60
CA HIS A 111 0.97 5.15 10.53
C HIS A 111 1.12 6.50 9.83
N THR A 112 0.19 7.44 10.10
CA THR A 112 0.14 8.76 9.44
C THR A 112 1.46 9.53 9.55
N GLY A 113 2.13 9.48 10.70
CA GLY A 113 3.42 10.15 10.89
C GLY A 113 4.55 9.57 10.02
N GLU A 114 4.55 8.25 9.78
CA GLU A 114 5.53 7.60 8.89
C GLU A 114 5.25 7.96 7.43
N LEU A 115 3.98 7.98 7.02
CA LEU A 115 3.58 8.39 5.66
C LEU A 115 4.02 9.82 5.36
N SER A 116 3.74 10.77 6.27
CA SER A 116 4.13 12.17 6.11
C SER A 116 5.65 12.30 6.07
N HIS A 117 6.37 11.59 6.93
CA HIS A 117 7.83 11.60 6.96
C HIS A 117 8.44 11.10 5.65
N PHE A 118 8.02 9.93 5.16
CA PHE A 118 8.60 9.34 3.95
C PHE A 118 8.12 10.00 2.67
N SER A 119 6.87 10.47 2.59
CA SER A 119 6.40 11.24 1.43
C SER A 119 7.16 12.56 1.29
N HIS A 120 7.51 13.22 2.40
CA HIS A 120 8.38 14.39 2.42
C HIS A 120 9.82 14.04 2.02
N LEU A 121 10.41 13.00 2.63
CA LEU A 121 11.77 12.55 2.34
C LEU A 121 11.97 12.20 0.86
N PHE A 122 10.97 11.56 0.24
CA PHE A 122 11.01 11.19 -1.18
C PHE A 122 10.58 12.33 -2.11
N GLY A 123 10.19 13.48 -1.57
CA GLY A 123 9.85 14.68 -2.32
C GLY A 123 8.57 14.54 -3.15
N VAL A 124 7.57 13.87 -2.60
CA VAL A 124 6.27 13.66 -3.27
C VAL A 124 5.06 14.13 -2.46
N GLU A 125 5.26 14.61 -1.23
CA GLU A 125 4.18 15.09 -0.37
C GLU A 125 3.27 16.11 -1.08
N GLY A 126 3.85 17.04 -1.85
CA GLY A 126 3.13 18.10 -2.56
C GLY A 126 2.22 17.63 -3.70
N TYR A 127 2.22 16.36 -4.08
CA TYR A 127 1.28 15.81 -5.06
C TYR A 127 -0.08 15.45 -4.44
N PHE A 128 -0.14 15.25 -3.11
CA PHE A 128 -1.32 14.73 -2.45
C PHE A 128 -2.10 15.84 -1.75
N ARG A 129 -3.40 15.86 -2.02
CA ARG A 129 -4.30 16.75 -1.30
C ARG A 129 -4.54 16.27 0.14
N TRP A 130 -4.53 14.94 0.34
CA TRP A 130 -4.67 14.31 1.65
C TRP A 130 -3.81 13.06 1.76
N ILE A 131 -3.29 12.83 2.95
CA ILE A 131 -2.51 11.67 3.32
C ILE A 131 -3.20 11.03 4.52
N LEU A 132 -3.81 9.85 4.30
CA LEU A 132 -4.60 9.13 5.28
C LEU A 132 -3.89 7.84 5.68
N GLY A 133 -3.30 7.86 6.86
CA GLY A 133 -2.67 6.71 7.48
C GLY A 133 -3.46 6.18 8.68
N ALA A 134 -2.96 5.12 9.31
CA ALA A 134 -3.46 4.63 10.57
C ALA A 134 -3.07 5.58 11.72
N GLU A 135 -3.91 5.63 12.76
CA GLU A 135 -3.61 6.36 13.99
C GLU A 135 -2.76 5.52 14.96
N ASP A 136 -2.73 4.20 14.73
CA ASP A 136 -1.94 3.22 15.49
C ASP A 136 -1.04 2.39 14.55
N PHE A 137 -0.22 1.51 15.14
CA PHE A 137 0.68 0.63 14.39
C PHE A 137 0.08 -0.76 14.07
N GLN A 138 -1.21 -0.98 14.33
CA GLN A 138 -1.88 -2.26 14.07
C GLN A 138 -2.40 -2.40 12.62
N ALA A 139 -2.24 -1.36 11.81
CA ALA A 139 -2.60 -1.33 10.38
C ALA A 139 -4.09 -1.63 10.10
N ALA A 140 -4.97 -1.42 11.09
CA ALA A 140 -6.40 -1.69 10.97
C ALA A 140 -7.17 -0.52 10.34
N GLY A 141 -8.37 -0.80 9.83
CA GLY A 141 -9.36 0.21 9.46
C GLY A 141 -9.05 1.01 8.18
N LYS A 142 -8.19 0.52 7.26
CA LYS A 142 -7.90 1.20 5.98
C LYS A 142 -9.16 1.41 5.14
N VAL A 143 -10.00 0.40 5.04
CA VAL A 143 -11.23 0.42 4.24
C VAL A 143 -12.25 1.40 4.82
N GLU A 144 -12.54 1.29 6.12
CA GLU A 144 -13.49 2.16 6.82
C GLU A 144 -13.04 3.62 6.78
N ARG A 145 -11.74 3.86 6.96
CA ARG A 145 -11.14 5.20 6.89
C ARG A 145 -11.32 5.82 5.52
N ALA A 146 -11.07 5.06 4.43
CA ALA A 146 -11.28 5.53 3.07
C ALA A 146 -12.73 5.89 2.81
N CYS A 147 -13.68 4.98 3.12
CA CYS A 147 -15.11 5.18 2.89
C CYS A 147 -15.64 6.40 3.66
N ARG A 148 -15.32 6.49 4.95
CA ARG A 148 -15.73 7.61 5.81
C ARG A 148 -15.19 8.93 5.28
N PHE A 149 -13.88 8.97 4.94
CA PHE A 149 -13.26 10.19 4.43
C PHE A 149 -13.88 10.69 3.13
N LEU A 150 -14.11 9.81 2.15
CA LEU A 150 -14.77 10.19 0.89
C LEU A 150 -16.16 10.74 1.12
N GLN A 151 -16.94 10.12 2.01
CA GLN A 151 -18.27 10.61 2.40
C GLN A 151 -18.20 12.00 3.03
N GLU A 152 -17.29 12.22 3.98
CA GLU A 152 -17.10 13.50 4.68
C GLU A 152 -16.66 14.62 3.71
N GLN A 153 -15.86 14.29 2.69
CA GLN A 153 -15.42 15.24 1.68
C GLN A 153 -16.40 15.42 0.51
N GLY A 154 -17.48 14.66 0.47
CA GLY A 154 -18.46 14.70 -0.62
C GLY A 154 -17.89 14.23 -1.97
N ILE A 155 -16.89 13.34 -1.96
CA ILE A 155 -16.28 12.77 -3.17
C ILE A 155 -17.09 11.54 -3.59
N ALA A 156 -17.65 11.57 -4.79
CA ALA A 156 -18.47 10.49 -5.30
C ALA A 156 -17.64 9.24 -5.66
N PRO A 157 -18.06 8.04 -5.28
CA PRO A 157 -17.35 6.79 -5.61
C PRO A 157 -17.01 6.62 -7.09
N GLU A 158 -17.94 6.98 -7.96
CA GLU A 158 -17.78 6.88 -9.42
C GLU A 158 -16.75 7.84 -10.02
N GLU A 159 -16.31 8.84 -9.25
CA GLU A 159 -15.25 9.77 -9.61
C GLU A 159 -13.87 9.30 -9.16
N CYS A 160 -13.81 8.20 -8.38
CA CYS A 160 -12.58 7.66 -7.81
C CYS A 160 -12.03 6.48 -8.60
N ALA A 161 -10.72 6.27 -8.50
CA ALA A 161 -10.07 5.02 -8.85
C ALA A 161 -8.93 4.72 -7.86
N VAL A 162 -8.71 3.44 -7.56
CA VAL A 162 -7.65 2.97 -6.65
C VAL A 162 -6.48 2.42 -7.45
N ILE A 163 -5.27 2.70 -7.00
CA ILE A 163 -4.03 2.02 -7.40
C ILE A 163 -3.41 1.42 -6.14
N GLY A 164 -3.17 0.11 -6.14
CA GLY A 164 -2.58 -0.63 -5.04
C GLY A 164 -1.81 -1.85 -5.52
N ASP A 165 -1.31 -2.66 -4.61
CA ASP A 165 -0.50 -3.84 -4.89
C ASP A 165 -1.00 -5.10 -4.17
N THR A 166 -2.13 -4.99 -3.45
CA THR A 166 -2.69 -6.10 -2.67
C THR A 166 -4.19 -6.30 -2.93
N LEU A 167 -4.69 -7.48 -2.57
CA LEU A 167 -6.12 -7.77 -2.56
C LEU A 167 -6.89 -6.90 -1.55
N HIS A 168 -6.20 -6.37 -0.53
CA HIS A 168 -6.81 -5.42 0.41
C HIS A 168 -7.15 -4.07 -0.26
N ASP A 169 -6.36 -3.64 -1.25
CA ASP A 169 -6.68 -2.46 -2.06
C ASP A 169 -7.91 -2.69 -2.93
N ARG A 170 -8.03 -3.90 -3.47
CA ARG A 170 -9.25 -4.33 -4.17
C ARG A 170 -10.47 -4.34 -3.23
N GLU A 171 -10.34 -4.85 -2.01
CA GLU A 171 -11.41 -4.82 -1.02
C GLU A 171 -11.83 -3.38 -0.70
N MET A 172 -10.86 -2.49 -0.54
CA MET A 172 -11.12 -1.06 -0.33
C MET A 172 -11.86 -0.45 -1.53
N ALA A 173 -11.40 -0.68 -2.75
CA ALA A 173 -12.05 -0.18 -3.96
C ALA A 173 -13.49 -0.71 -4.11
N LYS A 174 -13.70 -2.00 -3.80
CA LYS A 174 -15.04 -2.62 -3.80
C LYS A 174 -15.95 -2.01 -2.75
N ALA A 175 -15.45 -1.74 -1.55
CA ALA A 175 -16.23 -1.11 -0.48
C ALA A 175 -16.59 0.35 -0.82
N ILE A 176 -15.69 1.07 -1.47
CA ILE A 176 -15.95 2.42 -2.00
C ILE A 176 -16.95 2.37 -3.16
N GLY A 177 -16.87 1.36 -4.01
CA GLY A 177 -17.66 1.25 -5.25
C GLY A 177 -16.97 1.88 -6.46
N CYS A 178 -15.64 1.83 -6.52
CA CYS A 178 -14.84 2.42 -7.59
C CYS A 178 -13.92 1.40 -8.27
N PRO A 179 -13.45 1.66 -9.51
CA PRO A 179 -12.48 0.81 -10.18
C PRO A 179 -11.13 0.77 -9.46
N VAL A 180 -10.42 -0.35 -9.63
CA VAL A 180 -9.07 -0.56 -9.12
C VAL A 180 -8.16 -1.11 -10.19
N CYS A 181 -6.88 -0.78 -10.14
CA CYS A 181 -5.83 -1.51 -10.81
C CYS A 181 -4.71 -1.86 -9.81
N LEU A 182 -4.10 -3.01 -10.02
CA LEU A 182 -3.13 -3.59 -9.11
C LEU A 182 -1.74 -3.65 -9.75
N LEU A 183 -0.70 -3.58 -8.92
CA LEU A 183 0.71 -3.66 -9.32
C LEU A 183 1.34 -4.93 -8.78
N ASP A 184 1.99 -5.72 -9.64
CA ASP A 184 2.61 -7.00 -9.27
C ASP A 184 4.07 -6.88 -8.81
N ARG A 185 4.52 -5.66 -8.52
CA ARG A 185 5.86 -5.38 -7.97
C ARG A 185 5.85 -5.11 -6.46
N GLY A 186 4.67 -5.18 -5.85
CA GLY A 186 4.46 -4.91 -4.43
C GLY A 186 4.49 -6.16 -3.55
N HIS A 187 3.66 -6.17 -2.50
CA HIS A 187 3.67 -7.17 -1.44
C HIS A 187 2.94 -8.47 -1.78
N GLN A 188 2.19 -8.54 -2.87
CA GLN A 188 1.57 -9.77 -3.34
C GLN A 188 2.04 -10.15 -4.73
N SER A 189 2.16 -11.46 -4.95
CA SER A 189 2.59 -12.01 -6.24
C SER A 189 1.54 -11.80 -7.33
N ARG A 190 2.00 -11.75 -8.60
CA ARG A 190 1.11 -11.64 -9.75
C ARG A 190 0.01 -12.69 -9.75
N ALA A 191 0.34 -13.96 -9.43
CA ALA A 191 -0.63 -15.04 -9.40
C ALA A 191 -1.75 -14.82 -8.37
N GLN A 192 -1.43 -14.27 -7.20
CA GLN A 192 -2.42 -13.90 -6.19
C GLN A 192 -3.32 -12.78 -6.70
N LEU A 193 -2.77 -11.73 -7.30
CA LEU A 193 -3.52 -10.58 -7.79
C LEU A 193 -4.43 -10.93 -8.98
N GLU A 194 -3.96 -11.74 -9.92
CA GLU A 194 -4.75 -12.17 -11.09
C GLU A 194 -5.99 -12.99 -10.70
N SER A 195 -5.97 -13.67 -9.53
CA SER A 195 -7.14 -14.38 -9.02
C SER A 195 -8.33 -13.47 -8.70
N ALA A 196 -8.09 -12.17 -8.57
CA ALA A 196 -9.11 -11.17 -8.28
C ALA A 196 -9.94 -10.73 -9.48
N GLY A 197 -9.45 -10.99 -10.70
CA GLY A 197 -10.12 -10.60 -11.96
C GLY A 197 -10.00 -9.10 -12.29
N GLU A 198 -9.19 -8.35 -11.55
CA GLU A 198 -8.93 -6.93 -11.77
C GLU A 198 -7.71 -6.73 -12.70
N PRO A 199 -7.57 -5.56 -13.36
CA PRO A 199 -6.38 -5.25 -14.14
C PRO A 199 -5.12 -5.27 -13.27
N VAL A 200 -4.12 -6.06 -13.70
CA VAL A 200 -2.80 -6.15 -13.03
C VAL A 200 -1.73 -5.63 -13.99
N PHE A 201 -0.94 -4.68 -13.53
CA PHE A 201 0.14 -4.06 -14.28
C PHE A 201 1.50 -4.30 -13.62
N HIS A 202 2.55 -4.38 -14.45
CA HIS A 202 3.93 -4.45 -13.95
C HIS A 202 4.54 -3.07 -13.77
N HIS A 203 4.17 -2.11 -14.61
CA HIS A 203 4.72 -0.77 -14.57
C HIS A 203 3.67 0.28 -14.21
N LEU A 204 4.02 1.21 -13.34
CA LEU A 204 3.16 2.33 -12.95
C LEU A 204 2.68 3.17 -14.14
N LYS A 205 3.49 3.33 -15.18
CA LYS A 205 3.09 4.03 -16.41
C LYS A 205 1.87 3.42 -17.08
N ASP A 206 1.73 2.09 -17.03
CA ASP A 206 0.63 1.39 -17.68
C ASP A 206 -0.64 1.52 -16.83
N ALA A 207 -0.51 1.41 -15.50
CA ALA A 207 -1.57 1.71 -14.55
C ALA A 207 -2.06 3.16 -14.67
N ALA A 208 -1.12 4.13 -14.75
CA ALA A 208 -1.46 5.54 -14.95
C ALA A 208 -2.19 5.77 -16.28
N SER A 209 -1.75 5.14 -17.36
CA SER A 209 -2.41 5.22 -18.67
C SER A 209 -3.83 4.65 -18.63
N TRP A 210 -4.04 3.56 -17.88
CA TRP A 210 -5.36 2.96 -17.69
C TRP A 210 -6.32 3.89 -16.94
N ILE A 211 -5.86 4.61 -15.92
CA ILE A 211 -6.62 5.62 -15.19
C ILE A 211 -6.93 6.83 -16.09
N LEU A 212 -5.91 7.39 -16.77
CA LEU A 212 -6.06 8.58 -17.60
C LEU A 212 -7.08 8.41 -18.72
N LYS A 213 -7.16 7.22 -19.32
CA LYS A 213 -8.19 6.90 -20.31
C LYS A 213 -9.62 6.97 -19.76
N ARG A 214 -9.81 6.80 -18.46
CA ARG A 214 -11.11 6.88 -17.77
C ARG A 214 -11.40 8.28 -17.22
N ALA A 215 -10.37 9.08 -17.04
CA ALA A 215 -10.47 10.48 -16.62
C ALA A 215 -10.76 11.42 -17.81
N ALA A 216 -10.49 10.98 -19.04
CA ALA A 216 -10.80 11.76 -20.23
C ALA A 216 -12.32 11.91 -20.37
N PRO A 217 -12.82 13.11 -20.74
CA PRO A 217 -14.23 13.39 -20.95
C PRO A 217 -14.82 12.62 -22.14
#